data_e3f21a0a638c8e05baa404d47f7b8196
#
_entry.id   e3f21a0a638c8e05baa404d47f7b8196
#
_cell.length_a   1.000
_cell.length_b   1.000
_cell.length_c   1.000
_cell.angle_alpha   90.00
_cell.angle_beta   90.00
_cell.angle_gamma   90.00
#
_symmetry.space_group_name_H-M   'P 1'
#
loop_
_entity.id
_entity.type
_entity.pdbx_description
1 polymer ?
#
loop_
_entity_poly.entity_id
_entity_poly.type
_entity_poly.pdbx_seq_one_letter_code
_entity_poly.pdbx_strand_id
1 'polypeptide(L)'
;MDTQNTPVHFNLWHRDFWRLCFANLFLMTSIYMLLLSIPYFMAKEGYSVTQIGVVYAAYGLGIFLLGGFCSYLVQRYRRNRVCQISILGVAVSLVILYYLETFWNIKVGFEMLVVMRLIQGAFLGLAEMSLASTLIIDTCESFQRTEANYISSWFARFSIAVGPLLSFLVYHVFSMKVVFPVASVLALVALVLVSRVKFPFKAPSENVSLISSDRFFLPQGFPLFINIVCIMVIPGFYLSLPHSLTVYVMFFCGLFLALVAEKYVFADAELKSQVIVGLILIAAAEFVFLSDQSFAEDTLVPALLALGVGIIGSRFLLFYIKLAKHCQRGTSMSSFFLAWELGLSLGIGLGFWLVKDVYQKSPDVDMAILNPVYNELVYPAFGLTVVSLLMYNFLVHPWYMKHRNR
;
A
#
# COMPACT_ATOMS: atom_id res chain seq x y z
N MET A 1 18.60 34.94 -10.68
CA MET A 1 17.21 35.34 -10.36
C MET A 1 16.30 34.33 -11.02
N ASP A 2 15.86 33.33 -10.26
CA ASP A 2 14.91 32.35 -10.78
C ASP A 2 13.53 33.00 -10.80
N THR A 3 13.11 33.47 -11.95
CA THR A 3 11.71 33.84 -12.17
C THR A 3 10.89 32.58 -12.11
N GLN A 4 10.37 32.26 -10.93
CA GLN A 4 9.38 31.20 -10.73
C GLN A 4 8.08 31.64 -11.42
N ASN A 5 7.95 31.32 -12.70
CA ASN A 5 6.68 31.39 -13.42
C ASN A 5 5.77 30.19 -13.08
N THR A 6 5.69 29.81 -11.82
CA THR A 6 4.68 28.87 -11.34
C THR A 6 3.52 29.65 -10.77
N PRO A 7 2.29 29.38 -11.20
CA PRO A 7 1.14 29.97 -10.53
C PRO A 7 1.16 29.56 -9.05
N VAL A 8 1.26 30.52 -8.17
CA VAL A 8 1.17 30.32 -6.73
C VAL A 8 -0.27 29.92 -6.41
N HIS A 9 -0.49 28.65 -6.14
CA HIS A 9 -1.81 28.17 -5.75
C HIS A 9 -2.01 28.37 -4.24
N PHE A 10 -2.68 29.45 -3.86
CA PHE A 10 -3.04 29.72 -2.46
C PHE A 10 -4.01 28.69 -1.87
N ASN A 11 -4.73 27.95 -2.71
CA ASN A 11 -5.65 26.90 -2.29
C ASN A 11 -5.07 25.53 -2.63
N LEU A 12 -4.99 24.62 -1.62
CA LEU A 12 -4.50 23.27 -1.81
C LEU A 12 -5.31 22.50 -2.88
N TRP A 13 -6.62 22.70 -2.90
CA TRP A 13 -7.56 21.97 -3.77
C TRP A 13 -7.59 22.48 -5.20
N HIS A 14 -6.44 22.74 -5.80
CA HIS A 14 -6.33 23.13 -7.21
C HIS A 14 -6.32 21.91 -8.14
N ARG A 15 -6.58 22.14 -9.43
CA ARG A 15 -6.75 21.09 -10.45
C ARG A 15 -5.58 20.10 -10.54
N ASP A 16 -4.35 20.58 -10.39
CA ASP A 16 -3.16 19.73 -10.54
C ASP A 16 -2.94 18.84 -9.31
N PHE A 17 -3.28 19.33 -8.11
CA PHE A 17 -3.27 18.49 -6.90
C PHE A 17 -4.30 17.36 -7.00
N TRP A 18 -5.54 17.65 -7.44
CA TRP A 18 -6.55 16.62 -7.70
C TRP A 18 -6.06 15.55 -8.70
N ARG A 19 -5.44 15.98 -9.80
CA ARG A 19 -4.87 15.05 -10.79
C ARG A 19 -3.85 14.11 -10.19
N LEU A 20 -2.96 14.61 -9.32
CA LEU A 20 -1.95 13.78 -8.66
C LEU A 20 -2.55 12.84 -7.62
N CYS A 21 -3.56 13.28 -6.86
CA CYS A 21 -4.28 12.40 -5.92
C CYS A 21 -5.01 11.26 -6.64
N PHE A 22 -5.70 11.55 -7.74
CA PHE A 22 -6.32 10.50 -8.55
C PHE A 22 -5.30 9.62 -9.29
N ALA A 23 -4.17 10.18 -9.72
CA ALA A 23 -3.08 9.38 -10.28
C ALA A 23 -2.56 8.37 -9.25
N ASN A 24 -2.39 8.79 -8.00
CA ASN A 24 -2.01 7.91 -6.90
C ASN A 24 -3.07 6.82 -6.66
N LEU A 25 -4.35 7.18 -6.59
CA LEU A 25 -5.45 6.22 -6.44
C LEU A 25 -5.44 5.17 -7.57
N PHE A 26 -5.38 5.60 -8.83
CA PHE A 26 -5.44 4.66 -9.97
C PHE A 26 -4.20 3.79 -10.07
N LEU A 27 -3.01 4.34 -9.79
CA LEU A 27 -1.77 3.57 -9.78
C LEU A 27 -1.82 2.47 -8.71
N MET A 28 -2.18 2.79 -7.48
CA MET A 28 -2.28 1.83 -6.39
C MET A 28 -3.43 0.84 -6.63
N THR A 29 -4.58 1.30 -7.15
CA THR A 29 -5.70 0.43 -7.52
C THR A 29 -5.28 -0.61 -8.56
N SER A 30 -4.46 -0.23 -9.56
CA SER A 30 -3.98 -1.16 -10.57
C SER A 30 -3.21 -2.36 -9.98
N ILE A 31 -2.50 -2.14 -8.89
CA ILE A 31 -1.76 -3.19 -8.18
C ILE A 31 -2.70 -4.01 -7.28
N TYR A 32 -3.58 -3.35 -6.55
CA TYR A 32 -4.49 -4.05 -5.64
C TYR A 32 -5.60 -4.85 -6.35
N MET A 33 -5.87 -4.57 -7.64
CA MET A 33 -6.68 -5.46 -8.47
C MET A 33 -6.08 -6.87 -8.57
N LEU A 34 -4.77 -6.99 -8.46
CA LEU A 34 -4.08 -8.29 -8.51
C LEU A 34 -4.27 -9.14 -7.26
N LEU A 35 -4.82 -8.56 -6.18
CA LEU A 35 -5.03 -9.25 -4.91
C LEU A 35 -5.91 -10.50 -5.08
N LEU A 36 -6.90 -10.44 -5.98
CA LEU A 36 -7.78 -11.56 -6.31
C LEU A 36 -7.30 -12.37 -7.52
N SER A 37 -6.74 -11.67 -8.52
CA SER A 37 -6.46 -12.32 -9.81
C SER A 37 -5.23 -13.23 -9.77
N ILE A 38 -4.18 -12.89 -9.03
CA ILE A 38 -2.97 -13.71 -8.92
C ILE A 38 -3.24 -15.05 -8.21
N PRO A 39 -3.88 -15.10 -7.01
CA PRO A 39 -4.17 -16.37 -6.36
C PRO A 39 -5.07 -17.27 -7.21
N TYR A 40 -6.11 -16.69 -7.81
CA TYR A 40 -7.00 -17.43 -8.70
C TYR A 40 -6.27 -18.02 -9.90
N PHE A 41 -5.44 -17.20 -10.56
CA PHE A 41 -4.65 -17.62 -11.71
C PHE A 41 -3.66 -18.74 -11.34
N MET A 42 -2.88 -18.54 -10.28
CA MET A 42 -1.88 -19.52 -9.85
C MET A 42 -2.50 -20.82 -9.37
N ALA A 43 -3.62 -20.76 -8.63
CA ALA A 43 -4.34 -21.96 -8.20
C ALA A 43 -4.88 -22.76 -9.39
N LYS A 44 -5.42 -22.08 -10.42
CA LYS A 44 -5.90 -22.71 -11.64
C LYS A 44 -4.80 -23.41 -12.44
N GLU A 45 -3.58 -22.86 -12.43
CA GLU A 45 -2.40 -23.47 -13.08
C GLU A 45 -1.75 -24.57 -12.23
N GLY A 46 -2.28 -24.86 -11.04
CA GLY A 46 -1.81 -25.93 -10.16
C GLY A 46 -0.60 -25.57 -9.28
N TYR A 47 -0.34 -24.26 -9.07
CA TYR A 47 0.69 -23.83 -8.13
C TYR A 47 0.26 -24.03 -6.68
N SER A 48 1.23 -24.36 -5.82
CA SER A 48 0.97 -24.54 -4.39
C SER A 48 0.64 -23.20 -3.70
N VAL A 49 -0.09 -23.27 -2.61
CA VAL A 49 -0.46 -22.10 -1.78
C VAL A 49 0.79 -21.35 -1.29
N THR A 50 1.85 -22.09 -0.94
CA THR A 50 3.14 -21.51 -0.55
C THR A 50 3.78 -20.71 -1.69
N GLN A 51 3.71 -21.21 -2.93
CA GLN A 51 4.24 -20.49 -4.10
C GLN A 51 3.47 -19.18 -4.33
N ILE A 52 2.14 -19.17 -4.13
CA ILE A 52 1.33 -17.94 -4.17
C ILE A 52 1.86 -16.94 -3.14
N GLY A 53 2.08 -17.37 -1.91
CA GLY A 53 2.62 -16.54 -0.84
C GLY A 53 3.99 -15.92 -1.18
N VAL A 54 4.90 -16.70 -1.77
CA VAL A 54 6.22 -16.22 -2.20
C VAL A 54 6.10 -15.14 -3.28
N VAL A 55 5.18 -15.28 -4.23
CA VAL A 55 4.92 -14.27 -5.28
C VAL A 55 4.44 -12.95 -4.70
N TYR A 56 3.63 -12.98 -3.63
CA TYR A 56 3.24 -11.76 -2.90
C TYR A 56 4.39 -11.14 -2.12
N ALA A 57 5.15 -11.94 -1.39
CA ALA A 57 6.32 -11.45 -0.66
C ALA A 57 7.37 -10.84 -1.60
N ALA A 58 7.57 -11.42 -2.78
CA ALA A 58 8.47 -10.90 -3.81
C ALA A 58 8.10 -9.46 -4.24
N TYR A 59 6.81 -9.16 -4.42
CA TYR A 59 6.36 -7.80 -4.70
C TYR A 59 6.79 -6.83 -3.58
N GLY A 60 6.55 -7.17 -2.32
CA GLY A 60 6.92 -6.34 -1.18
C GLY A 60 8.43 -6.10 -1.06
N LEU A 61 9.25 -7.09 -1.40
CA LEU A 61 10.70 -6.91 -1.49
C LEU A 61 11.08 -6.07 -2.71
N GLY A 62 10.37 -6.23 -3.82
CA GLY A 62 10.59 -5.48 -5.06
C GLY A 62 10.56 -3.97 -4.87
N ILE A 63 9.65 -3.43 -4.05
CA ILE A 63 9.50 -1.99 -3.84
C ILE A 63 10.78 -1.30 -3.32
N PHE A 64 11.72 -2.04 -2.72
CA PHE A 64 12.98 -1.52 -2.21
C PHE A 64 14.09 -1.47 -3.28
N LEU A 65 14.01 -2.27 -4.35
CA LEU A 65 15.11 -2.48 -5.27
C LEU A 65 15.63 -1.20 -5.92
N LEU A 66 14.74 -0.30 -6.34
CA LEU A 66 15.12 0.96 -6.96
C LEU A 66 15.14 2.14 -5.98
N GLY A 67 14.82 1.91 -4.71
CA GLY A 67 14.69 2.97 -3.71
C GLY A 67 15.97 3.76 -3.50
N GLY A 68 17.11 3.09 -3.34
CA GLY A 68 18.41 3.72 -3.15
C GLY A 68 18.84 4.62 -4.32
N PHE A 69 18.33 4.36 -5.52
CA PHE A 69 18.59 5.15 -6.74
C PHE A 69 17.59 6.29 -6.93
N CYS A 70 16.49 6.34 -6.18
CA CYS A 70 15.43 7.31 -6.37
C CYS A 70 15.94 8.76 -6.34
N SER A 71 16.78 9.10 -5.36
CA SER A 71 17.35 10.45 -5.23
C SER A 71 18.21 10.82 -6.44
N TYR A 72 19.08 9.92 -6.88
CA TYR A 72 19.90 10.10 -8.08
C TYR A 72 19.04 10.34 -9.32
N LEU A 73 18.08 9.44 -9.58
CA LEU A 73 17.22 9.51 -10.77
C LEU A 73 16.42 10.82 -10.82
N VAL A 74 15.81 11.21 -9.69
CA VAL A 74 14.97 12.42 -9.60
C VAL A 74 15.79 13.72 -9.68
N GLN A 75 17.04 13.73 -9.24
CA GLN A 75 17.91 14.90 -9.28
C GLN A 75 18.71 15.00 -10.61
N ARG A 76 19.10 13.89 -11.20
CA ARG A 76 19.85 13.85 -12.46
C ARG A 76 18.94 14.03 -13.68
N TYR A 77 17.74 13.45 -13.61
CA TYR A 77 16.74 13.51 -14.67
C TYR A 77 15.56 14.39 -14.27
N ARG A 78 14.65 14.66 -15.18
CA ARG A 78 13.42 15.35 -14.86
C ARG A 78 12.53 14.44 -14.01
N ARG A 79 12.23 14.85 -12.76
CA ARG A 79 11.45 14.08 -11.78
C ARG A 79 10.10 13.56 -12.29
N ASN A 80 9.38 14.37 -13.09
CA ASN A 80 8.14 13.94 -13.71
C ASN A 80 8.35 12.82 -14.74
N ARG A 81 9.47 12.82 -15.51
CA ARG A 81 9.80 11.74 -16.43
C ARG A 81 10.17 10.45 -15.70
N VAL A 82 10.88 10.54 -14.59
CA VAL A 82 11.19 9.38 -13.75
C VAL A 82 9.90 8.72 -13.27
N CYS A 83 8.96 9.50 -12.73
CA CYS A 83 7.65 9.00 -12.33
C CYS A 83 6.88 8.38 -13.51
N GLN A 84 6.82 9.06 -14.65
CA GLN A 84 6.14 8.58 -15.86
C GLN A 84 6.71 7.25 -16.39
N ILE A 85 8.04 7.12 -16.46
CA ILE A 85 8.72 5.90 -16.90
C ILE A 85 8.43 4.76 -15.91
N SER A 86 8.41 5.05 -14.61
CA SER A 86 8.13 4.06 -13.59
C SER A 86 6.67 3.58 -13.66
N ILE A 87 5.69 4.48 -13.84
CA ILE A 87 4.29 4.10 -14.05
C ILE A 87 4.13 3.29 -15.35
N LEU A 88 4.83 3.68 -16.41
CA LEU A 88 4.83 2.89 -17.65
C LEU A 88 5.40 1.49 -17.44
N GLY A 89 6.47 1.36 -16.64
CA GLY A 89 7.04 0.07 -16.26
C GLY A 89 6.04 -0.83 -15.53
N VAL A 90 5.24 -0.25 -14.61
CA VAL A 90 4.12 -0.96 -13.97
C VAL A 90 3.09 -1.42 -15.01
N ALA A 91 2.63 -0.51 -15.89
CA ALA A 91 1.62 -0.85 -16.89
C ALA A 91 2.09 -1.94 -17.86
N VAL A 92 3.33 -1.87 -18.31
CA VAL A 92 3.94 -2.87 -19.21
C VAL A 92 4.08 -4.22 -18.50
N SER A 93 4.51 -4.26 -17.23
CA SER A 93 4.63 -5.51 -16.47
C SER A 93 3.29 -6.23 -16.32
N LEU A 94 2.18 -5.49 -16.17
CA LEU A 94 0.83 -6.05 -16.10
C LEU A 94 0.38 -6.66 -17.44
N VAL A 95 0.68 -5.98 -18.54
CA VAL A 95 0.33 -6.46 -19.89
C VAL A 95 1.16 -7.68 -20.29
N ILE A 96 2.45 -7.71 -19.97
CA ILE A 96 3.32 -8.83 -20.29
C ILE A 96 2.79 -10.13 -19.69
N LEU A 97 2.35 -10.13 -18.43
CA LEU A 97 1.76 -11.31 -17.79
C LEU A 97 0.54 -11.84 -18.56
N TYR A 98 -0.32 -10.95 -19.04
CA TYR A 98 -1.48 -11.32 -19.82
C TYR A 98 -1.12 -11.89 -21.20
N TYR A 99 -0.19 -11.23 -21.93
CA TYR A 99 0.17 -11.62 -23.29
C TYR A 99 0.94 -12.93 -23.36
N LEU A 100 1.87 -13.19 -22.42
CA LEU A 100 2.65 -14.42 -22.38
C LEU A 100 1.74 -15.65 -22.34
N GLU A 101 0.68 -15.60 -21.54
CA GLU A 101 -0.26 -16.71 -21.40
C GLU A 101 -1.24 -16.80 -22.57
N THR A 102 -1.82 -15.66 -22.97
CA THR A 102 -2.97 -15.66 -23.91
C THR A 102 -2.56 -15.84 -25.36
N PHE A 103 -1.43 -15.25 -25.77
CA PHE A 103 -1.04 -15.24 -27.19
C PHE A 103 0.09 -16.22 -27.51
N TRP A 104 1.00 -16.45 -26.56
CA TRP A 104 2.14 -17.31 -26.83
C TRP A 104 2.02 -18.71 -26.23
N ASN A 105 0.94 -19.00 -25.50
CA ASN A 105 0.72 -20.27 -24.79
C ASN A 105 1.95 -20.70 -23.96
N ILE A 106 2.77 -19.74 -23.53
CA ILE A 106 3.93 -20.00 -22.70
C ILE A 106 3.40 -20.16 -21.27
N LYS A 107 3.51 -21.39 -20.73
CA LYS A 107 3.33 -21.59 -19.29
C LYS A 107 4.34 -20.70 -18.54
N VAL A 108 3.82 -19.70 -17.84
CA VAL A 108 4.66 -18.81 -17.03
C VAL A 108 5.15 -19.60 -15.84
N GLY A 109 6.44 -19.96 -15.82
CA GLY A 109 7.05 -20.69 -14.71
C GLY A 109 7.02 -19.90 -13.41
N PHE A 110 7.10 -20.60 -12.27
CA PHE A 110 7.09 -19.98 -10.94
C PHE A 110 8.18 -18.92 -10.78
N GLU A 111 9.41 -19.21 -11.20
CA GLU A 111 10.53 -18.26 -11.09
C GLU A 111 10.26 -16.99 -11.89
N MET A 112 9.63 -17.12 -13.05
CA MET A 112 9.26 -15.97 -13.89
C MET A 112 8.21 -15.10 -13.19
N LEU A 113 7.21 -15.70 -12.54
CA LEU A 113 6.23 -14.94 -11.75
C LEU A 113 6.89 -14.17 -10.61
N VAL A 114 7.81 -14.79 -9.89
CA VAL A 114 8.58 -14.13 -8.81
C VAL A 114 9.37 -12.95 -9.35
N VAL A 115 10.13 -13.15 -10.45
CA VAL A 115 10.92 -12.06 -11.08
C VAL A 115 10.02 -10.94 -11.58
N MET A 116 8.90 -11.25 -12.22
CA MET A 116 7.95 -10.24 -12.69
C MET A 116 7.34 -9.44 -11.53
N ARG A 117 7.05 -10.07 -10.41
CA ARG A 117 6.54 -9.38 -9.20
C ARG A 117 7.61 -8.51 -8.55
N LEU A 118 8.88 -8.95 -8.52
CA LEU A 118 10.00 -8.12 -8.09
C LEU A 118 10.14 -6.86 -8.97
N ILE A 119 10.11 -7.03 -10.29
CA ILE A 119 10.21 -5.92 -11.26
C ILE A 119 9.01 -4.96 -11.09
N GLN A 120 7.79 -5.50 -10.96
CA GLN A 120 6.59 -4.71 -10.75
C GLN A 120 6.66 -3.90 -9.45
N GLY A 121 7.12 -4.53 -8.36
CA GLY A 121 7.39 -3.85 -7.09
C GLY A 121 8.44 -2.74 -7.25
N ALA A 122 9.53 -3.00 -7.96
CA ALA A 122 10.59 -2.02 -8.19
C ALA A 122 10.09 -0.76 -8.92
N PHE A 123 9.33 -0.94 -10.00
CA PHE A 123 8.74 0.19 -10.72
C PHE A 123 7.68 0.91 -9.90
N LEU A 124 6.82 0.19 -9.17
CA LEU A 124 5.83 0.83 -8.30
C LEU A 124 6.51 1.62 -7.18
N GLY A 125 7.50 1.03 -6.50
CA GLY A 125 8.24 1.72 -5.44
C GLY A 125 8.85 3.03 -5.94
N LEU A 126 9.50 3.01 -7.10
CA LEU A 126 10.08 4.21 -7.70
C LEU A 126 9.00 5.23 -8.13
N ALA A 127 7.86 4.77 -8.67
CA ALA A 127 6.74 5.62 -9.04
C ALA A 127 6.16 6.34 -7.82
N GLU A 128 5.85 5.61 -6.75
CA GLU A 128 5.29 6.16 -5.51
C GLU A 128 6.27 7.09 -4.80
N MET A 129 7.53 6.70 -4.66
CA MET A 129 8.55 7.56 -4.08
C MET A 129 8.70 8.87 -4.85
N SER A 130 8.72 8.84 -6.18
CA SER A 130 8.81 10.06 -6.98
C SER A 130 7.51 10.88 -6.94
N LEU A 131 6.35 10.24 -6.94
CA LEU A 131 5.04 10.90 -6.86
C LEU A 131 4.84 11.59 -5.51
N ALA A 132 4.91 10.82 -4.43
CA ALA A 132 4.60 11.30 -3.09
C ALA A 132 5.71 12.18 -2.49
N SER A 133 7.00 11.80 -2.67
CA SER A 133 8.11 12.54 -2.08
C SER A 133 8.47 13.82 -2.84
N THR A 134 8.01 13.96 -4.08
CA THR A 134 8.46 15.05 -4.94
C THR A 134 7.31 15.76 -5.64
N LEU A 135 6.56 15.06 -6.50
CA LEU A 135 5.61 15.73 -7.40
C LEU A 135 4.44 16.37 -6.66
N ILE A 136 3.85 15.68 -5.69
CA ILE A 136 2.74 16.22 -4.87
C ILE A 136 3.22 17.42 -4.05
N ILE A 137 4.39 17.31 -3.42
CA ILE A 137 4.98 18.38 -2.60
C ILE A 137 5.32 19.62 -3.44
N ASP A 138 5.73 19.42 -4.70
CA ASP A 138 6.12 20.54 -5.59
C ASP A 138 4.93 21.34 -6.13
N THR A 139 3.73 20.79 -6.06
CA THR A 139 2.50 21.51 -6.44
C THR A 139 1.89 22.31 -5.29
N CYS A 140 2.43 22.21 -4.07
CA CYS A 140 1.86 22.79 -2.87
C CYS A 140 2.82 23.77 -2.21
N GLU A 141 2.26 24.80 -1.56
CA GLU A 141 3.01 25.71 -0.73
C GLU A 141 3.63 25.01 0.49
N SER A 142 4.71 25.58 1.02
CA SER A 142 5.49 24.95 2.11
C SER A 142 4.65 24.61 3.35
N PHE A 143 3.70 25.46 3.71
CA PHE A 143 2.81 25.24 4.86
C PHE A 143 1.73 24.18 4.60
N GLN A 144 1.35 23.93 3.34
CA GLN A 144 0.32 22.96 2.94
C GLN A 144 0.87 21.54 2.76
N ARG A 145 2.19 21.32 2.72
CA ARG A 145 2.82 20.04 2.38
C ARG A 145 2.41 18.90 3.31
N THR A 146 2.20 19.18 4.60
CA THR A 146 1.75 18.16 5.55
C THR A 146 0.34 17.69 5.24
N GLU A 147 -0.56 18.64 4.96
CA GLU A 147 -1.93 18.34 4.57
C GLU A 147 -2.01 17.65 3.21
N ALA A 148 -1.23 18.09 2.24
CA ALA A 148 -1.13 17.45 0.92
C ALA A 148 -0.72 15.99 1.01
N ASN A 149 0.31 15.67 1.80
CA ASN A 149 0.75 14.30 2.03
C ASN A 149 -0.31 13.47 2.74
N TYR A 150 -0.97 14.04 3.75
CA TYR A 150 -2.06 13.39 4.46
C TYR A 150 -3.20 13.02 3.52
N ILE A 151 -3.69 13.97 2.72
CA ILE A 151 -4.77 13.73 1.76
C ILE A 151 -4.37 12.71 0.70
N SER A 152 -3.21 12.88 0.07
CA SER A 152 -2.70 11.95 -0.94
C SER A 152 -2.58 10.52 -0.41
N SER A 153 -2.17 10.35 0.84
CA SER A 153 -2.07 9.01 1.47
C SER A 153 -3.43 8.33 1.64
N TRP A 154 -4.52 9.08 1.79
CA TRP A 154 -5.86 8.51 1.85
C TRP A 154 -6.30 7.95 0.50
N PHE A 155 -5.98 8.65 -0.60
CA PHE A 155 -6.25 8.11 -1.94
C PHE A 155 -5.53 6.78 -2.18
N ALA A 156 -4.27 6.67 -1.77
CA ALA A 156 -3.53 5.40 -1.85
C ALA A 156 -4.17 4.30 -0.97
N ARG A 157 -4.58 4.61 0.27
CA ARG A 157 -5.17 3.62 1.18
C ARG A 157 -6.52 3.11 0.72
N PHE A 158 -7.38 3.95 0.16
CA PHE A 158 -8.66 3.50 -0.40
C PHE A 158 -8.50 2.48 -1.52
N SER A 159 -7.38 2.47 -2.23
CA SER A 159 -7.11 1.52 -3.30
C SER A 159 -7.07 0.05 -2.83
N ILE A 160 -6.77 -0.22 -1.54
CA ILE A 160 -6.78 -1.57 -0.97
C ILE A 160 -8.17 -2.20 -1.07
N ALA A 161 -9.22 -1.40 -0.92
CA ALA A 161 -10.60 -1.86 -1.07
C ALA A 161 -11.10 -1.72 -2.52
N VAL A 162 -10.82 -0.58 -3.16
CA VAL A 162 -11.28 -0.28 -4.52
C VAL A 162 -10.68 -1.25 -5.55
N GLY A 163 -9.42 -1.66 -5.39
CA GLY A 163 -8.76 -2.60 -6.30
C GLY A 163 -9.50 -3.95 -6.41
N PRO A 164 -9.67 -4.68 -5.31
CA PRO A 164 -10.43 -5.92 -5.31
C PRO A 164 -11.89 -5.75 -5.77
N LEU A 165 -12.58 -4.66 -5.38
CA LEU A 165 -13.94 -4.37 -5.86
C LEU A 165 -14.00 -4.26 -7.39
N LEU A 166 -13.06 -3.54 -8.01
CA LEU A 166 -12.96 -3.47 -9.46
C LEU A 166 -12.58 -4.81 -10.08
N SER A 167 -11.70 -5.57 -9.43
CA SER A 167 -11.34 -6.92 -9.88
C SER A 167 -12.57 -7.84 -9.92
N PHE A 168 -13.40 -7.83 -8.88
CA PHE A 168 -14.66 -8.56 -8.85
C PHE A 168 -15.60 -8.14 -9.96
N LEU A 169 -15.76 -6.83 -10.19
CA LEU A 169 -16.62 -6.31 -11.24
C LEU A 169 -16.15 -6.78 -12.62
N VAL A 170 -14.86 -6.69 -12.90
CA VAL A 170 -14.26 -7.14 -14.16
C VAL A 170 -14.42 -8.66 -14.33
N TYR A 171 -14.20 -9.42 -13.26
CA TYR A 171 -14.39 -10.88 -13.28
C TYR A 171 -15.84 -11.27 -13.57
N HIS A 172 -16.80 -10.58 -12.97
CA HIS A 172 -18.23 -10.87 -13.16
C HIS A 172 -18.71 -10.57 -14.59
N VAL A 173 -18.19 -9.52 -15.23
CA VAL A 173 -18.61 -9.10 -16.58
C VAL A 173 -17.83 -9.83 -17.68
N PHE A 174 -16.56 -10.14 -17.45
CA PHE A 174 -15.67 -10.73 -18.47
C PHE A 174 -15.05 -12.04 -17.97
N SER A 175 -13.82 -11.97 -17.49
CA SER A 175 -13.09 -13.11 -16.94
C SER A 175 -11.94 -12.61 -16.06
N MET A 176 -11.38 -13.50 -15.21
CA MET A 176 -10.26 -13.14 -14.35
C MET A 176 -8.99 -12.73 -15.13
N LYS A 177 -8.77 -13.27 -16.33
CA LYS A 177 -7.62 -12.88 -17.19
C LYS A 177 -7.70 -11.42 -17.65
N VAL A 178 -8.90 -10.87 -17.85
CA VAL A 178 -9.12 -9.48 -18.28
C VAL A 178 -8.77 -8.47 -17.18
N VAL A 179 -8.64 -8.91 -15.92
CA VAL A 179 -8.23 -8.04 -14.81
C VAL A 179 -6.84 -7.44 -15.06
N PHE A 180 -5.89 -8.19 -15.61
CA PHE A 180 -4.54 -7.71 -15.90
C PHE A 180 -4.48 -6.54 -16.89
N PRO A 181 -5.09 -6.64 -18.10
CA PRO A 181 -5.13 -5.50 -19.02
C PRO A 181 -5.94 -4.31 -18.47
N VAL A 182 -7.03 -4.54 -17.72
CA VAL A 182 -7.78 -3.45 -17.08
C VAL A 182 -6.93 -2.74 -16.03
N ALA A 183 -6.19 -3.49 -15.21
CA ALA A 183 -5.24 -2.91 -14.26
C ALA A 183 -4.15 -2.08 -14.97
N SER A 184 -3.63 -2.57 -16.11
CA SER A 184 -2.69 -1.81 -16.94
C SER A 184 -3.31 -0.52 -17.47
N VAL A 185 -4.57 -0.54 -17.92
CA VAL A 185 -5.28 0.67 -18.36
C VAL A 185 -5.40 1.69 -17.22
N LEU A 186 -5.68 1.26 -16.00
CA LEU A 186 -5.70 2.16 -14.83
C LEU A 186 -4.32 2.79 -14.58
N ALA A 187 -3.23 2.02 -14.66
CA ALA A 187 -1.89 2.57 -14.57
C ALA A 187 -1.60 3.58 -15.70
N LEU A 188 -2.05 3.32 -16.93
CA LEU A 188 -1.94 4.29 -18.04
C LEU A 188 -2.78 5.54 -17.81
N VAL A 189 -3.97 5.45 -17.20
CA VAL A 189 -4.75 6.61 -16.79
C VAL A 189 -3.97 7.44 -15.77
N ALA A 190 -3.34 6.80 -14.78
CA ALA A 190 -2.46 7.49 -13.82
C ALA A 190 -1.32 8.21 -14.55
N LEU A 191 -0.67 7.56 -15.53
CA LEU A 191 0.38 8.15 -16.37
C LEU A 191 -0.12 9.41 -17.12
N VAL A 192 -1.30 9.34 -17.71
CA VAL A 192 -1.92 10.50 -18.40
C VAL A 192 -2.19 11.64 -17.43
N LEU A 193 -2.70 11.35 -16.23
CA LEU A 193 -2.95 12.38 -15.22
C LEU A 193 -1.66 13.08 -14.79
N VAL A 194 -0.60 12.34 -14.49
CA VAL A 194 0.73 12.92 -14.15
C VAL A 194 1.29 13.72 -15.33
N SER A 195 1.11 13.26 -16.56
CA SER A 195 1.62 13.93 -17.76
C SER A 195 0.93 15.29 -18.04
N ARG A 196 -0.29 15.47 -17.55
CA ARG A 196 -1.06 16.72 -17.71
C ARG A 196 -0.74 17.79 -16.67
N VAL A 197 0.09 17.46 -15.66
CA VAL A 197 0.51 18.42 -14.63
C VAL A 197 1.79 19.14 -15.09
N LYS A 198 1.80 20.46 -14.96
CA LYS A 198 2.96 21.29 -15.26
C LYS A 198 3.80 21.45 -14.00
N PHE A 199 5.02 20.92 -14.02
CA PHE A 199 5.96 21.07 -12.92
C PHE A 199 6.98 22.17 -13.21
N PRO A 200 7.43 22.91 -12.18
CA PRO A 200 8.48 23.89 -12.34
C PRO A 200 9.78 23.21 -12.83
N PHE A 201 10.45 23.88 -13.75
CA PHE A 201 11.76 23.39 -14.22
C PHE A 201 12.77 23.48 -13.08
N LYS A 202 13.46 22.38 -12.84
CA LYS A 202 14.59 22.33 -11.93
C LYS A 202 15.80 21.80 -12.74
N ALA A 203 16.88 22.57 -12.73
CA ALA A 203 18.11 22.17 -13.41
C ALA A 203 18.63 20.82 -12.85
N PRO A 204 19.10 19.90 -13.70
CA PRO A 204 19.75 18.69 -13.26
C PRO A 204 20.96 19.00 -12.38
N SER A 205 21.13 18.24 -11.30
CA SER A 205 22.31 18.35 -10.44
C SER A 205 23.40 17.41 -10.95
N GLU A 206 24.63 17.89 -11.07
CA GLU A 206 25.76 17.09 -11.57
C GLU A 206 26.44 16.26 -10.47
N ASN A 207 26.48 16.77 -9.25
CA ASN A 207 27.15 16.13 -8.10
C ASN A 207 26.12 15.41 -7.21
N VAL A 208 25.53 14.31 -7.68
CA VAL A 208 24.60 13.49 -6.91
C VAL A 208 25.17 12.09 -6.73
N SER A 209 25.19 11.61 -5.48
CA SER A 209 25.58 10.23 -5.20
C SER A 209 24.60 9.24 -5.84
N LEU A 210 25.13 8.17 -6.43
CA LEU A 210 24.32 7.14 -7.11
C LEU A 210 23.34 6.46 -6.15
N ILE A 211 23.79 6.18 -4.93
CA ILE A 211 22.99 5.54 -3.87
C ILE A 211 22.85 6.51 -2.71
N SER A 212 21.61 6.73 -2.28
CA SER A 212 21.29 7.62 -1.15
C SER A 212 20.03 7.16 -0.43
N SER A 213 19.95 7.40 0.88
CA SER A 213 18.73 7.23 1.66
C SER A 213 17.74 8.38 1.47
N ASP A 214 18.16 9.51 0.89
CA ASP A 214 17.26 10.63 0.60
C ASP A 214 16.16 10.21 -0.37
N ARG A 215 14.92 10.65 -0.12
CA ARG A 215 13.68 10.29 -0.85
C ARG A 215 13.33 8.80 -0.86
N PHE A 216 14.14 7.97 -0.22
CA PHE A 216 13.94 6.55 -0.09
C PHE A 216 13.55 6.17 1.34
N PHE A 217 14.47 6.25 2.28
CA PHE A 217 14.29 5.76 3.63
C PHE A 217 14.82 6.75 4.68
N LEU A 218 14.03 6.98 5.73
CA LEU A 218 14.38 7.84 6.86
C LEU A 218 14.95 6.96 7.99
N PRO A 219 16.30 6.87 8.16
CA PRO A 219 16.91 5.95 9.12
C PRO A 219 16.45 6.20 10.56
N GLN A 220 16.29 7.47 10.93
CA GLN A 220 15.74 7.86 12.23
C GLN A 220 14.27 7.45 12.44
N GLY A 221 13.55 7.02 11.43
CA GLY A 221 12.20 6.47 11.51
C GLY A 221 12.12 4.96 11.68
N PHE A 222 13.26 4.27 11.84
CA PHE A 222 13.31 2.81 11.88
C PHE A 222 12.40 2.16 12.94
N PRO A 223 12.28 2.67 14.19
CA PRO A 223 11.35 2.11 15.17
C PRO A 223 9.88 2.21 14.72
N LEU A 224 9.50 3.32 14.06
CA LEU A 224 8.18 3.48 13.46
C LEU A 224 7.97 2.48 12.32
N PHE A 225 9.02 2.27 11.50
CA PHE A 225 9.00 1.35 10.38
C PHE A 225 8.65 -0.07 10.81
N ILE A 226 9.39 -0.62 11.76
CA ILE A 226 9.16 -1.98 12.26
C ILE A 226 7.75 -2.13 12.85
N ASN A 227 7.29 -1.13 13.62
CA ASN A 227 5.96 -1.21 14.22
C ASN A 227 4.84 -1.19 13.18
N ILE A 228 4.93 -0.34 12.13
CA ILE A 228 3.96 -0.36 11.02
C ILE A 228 4.01 -1.70 10.27
N VAL A 229 5.20 -2.23 9.99
CA VAL A 229 5.33 -3.53 9.33
C VAL A 229 4.58 -4.60 10.13
N CYS A 230 4.82 -4.68 11.45
CA CYS A 230 4.10 -5.64 12.31
C CYS A 230 2.58 -5.43 12.27
N ILE A 231 2.11 -4.18 12.33
CA ILE A 231 0.68 -3.87 12.28
C ILE A 231 0.07 -4.26 10.92
N MET A 232 0.78 -3.97 9.81
CA MET A 232 0.26 -4.22 8.46
C MET A 232 0.32 -5.70 8.04
N VAL A 233 1.11 -6.53 8.73
CA VAL A 233 1.06 -7.99 8.56
C VAL A 233 -0.33 -8.53 8.93
N ILE A 234 -1.01 -7.94 9.91
CA ILE A 234 -2.32 -8.40 10.39
C ILE A 234 -3.41 -8.32 9.30
N PRO A 235 -3.69 -7.16 8.69
CA PRO A 235 -4.61 -7.11 7.55
C PRO A 235 -4.12 -7.95 6.37
N GLY A 236 -2.80 -8.14 6.20
CA GLY A 236 -2.24 -9.04 5.20
C GLY A 236 -2.65 -10.50 5.42
N PHE A 237 -2.64 -10.99 6.66
CA PHE A 237 -3.16 -12.31 7.00
C PHE A 237 -4.64 -12.44 6.62
N TYR A 238 -5.45 -11.46 7.00
CA TYR A 238 -6.87 -11.47 6.64
C TYR A 238 -7.06 -11.50 5.12
N LEU A 239 -6.37 -10.64 4.37
CA LEU A 239 -6.51 -10.54 2.92
C LEU A 239 -5.91 -11.73 2.14
N SER A 240 -5.19 -12.65 2.77
CA SER A 240 -4.74 -13.91 2.15
C SER A 240 -5.86 -14.94 2.02
N LEU A 241 -6.96 -14.76 2.73
CA LEU A 241 -8.12 -15.64 2.64
C LEU A 241 -9.00 -15.30 1.44
N PRO A 242 -9.78 -16.27 0.90
CA PRO A 242 -10.80 -15.97 -0.09
C PRO A 242 -11.94 -15.18 0.57
N HIS A 243 -12.31 -14.07 -0.04
CA HIS A 243 -13.33 -13.18 0.49
C HIS A 243 -14.45 -12.91 -0.50
N SER A 244 -15.66 -12.66 0.03
CA SER A 244 -16.81 -12.19 -0.71
C SER A 244 -16.68 -10.71 -1.10
N LEU A 245 -17.48 -10.26 -2.05
CA LEU A 245 -17.56 -8.84 -2.43
C LEU A 245 -17.89 -7.95 -1.21
N THR A 246 -18.75 -8.45 -0.30
CA THR A 246 -19.20 -7.74 0.91
C THR A 246 -18.02 -7.33 1.79
N VAL A 247 -17.02 -8.20 1.95
CA VAL A 247 -15.82 -7.93 2.76
C VAL A 247 -15.10 -6.67 2.26
N TYR A 248 -14.88 -6.52 0.95
CA TYR A 248 -14.18 -5.35 0.40
C TYR A 248 -15.02 -4.07 0.47
N VAL A 249 -16.36 -4.18 0.35
CA VAL A 249 -17.28 -3.06 0.58
C VAL A 249 -17.19 -2.62 2.03
N MET A 250 -17.22 -3.54 2.97
CA MET A 250 -17.15 -3.23 4.41
C MET A 250 -15.77 -2.72 4.81
N PHE A 251 -14.69 -3.22 4.17
CA PHE A 251 -13.35 -2.68 4.34
C PHE A 251 -13.26 -1.22 3.86
N PHE A 252 -13.88 -0.91 2.71
CA PHE A 252 -13.99 0.48 2.23
C PHE A 252 -14.76 1.37 3.22
N CYS A 253 -15.90 0.89 3.73
CA CYS A 253 -16.68 1.60 4.73
C CYS A 253 -15.87 1.86 6.01
N GLY A 254 -15.08 0.89 6.48
CA GLY A 254 -14.20 1.04 7.62
C GLY A 254 -13.13 2.11 7.41
N LEU A 255 -12.47 2.14 6.24
CA LEU A 255 -11.52 3.20 5.89
C LEU A 255 -12.20 4.57 5.82
N PHE A 256 -13.41 4.64 5.26
CA PHE A 256 -14.16 5.89 5.18
C PHE A 256 -14.56 6.39 6.58
N LEU A 257 -15.01 5.48 7.45
CA LEU A 257 -15.28 5.81 8.86
C LEU A 257 -14.03 6.29 9.59
N ALA A 258 -12.84 5.72 9.30
CA ALA A 258 -11.58 6.18 9.87
C ALA A 258 -11.30 7.63 9.49
N LEU A 259 -11.49 7.98 8.21
CA LEU A 259 -11.32 9.35 7.72
C LEU A 259 -12.27 10.33 8.43
N VAL A 260 -13.54 9.95 8.58
CA VAL A 260 -14.56 10.74 9.28
C VAL A 260 -14.24 10.86 10.77
N ALA A 261 -13.89 9.75 11.41
CA ALA A 261 -13.55 9.72 12.84
C ALA A 261 -12.32 10.61 13.14
N GLU A 262 -11.30 10.60 12.31
CA GLU A 262 -10.14 11.48 12.48
C GLU A 262 -10.50 12.95 12.45
N LYS A 263 -11.44 13.34 11.62
CA LYS A 263 -11.85 14.73 11.47
C LYS A 263 -12.76 15.22 12.60
N TYR A 264 -13.67 14.37 13.06
CA TYR A 264 -14.75 14.79 13.97
C TYR A 264 -14.62 14.21 15.38
N VAL A 265 -14.09 13.00 15.54
CA VAL A 265 -13.99 12.33 16.85
C VAL A 265 -12.62 12.56 17.48
N PHE A 266 -11.58 12.51 16.68
CA PHE A 266 -10.20 12.57 17.16
C PHE A 266 -9.50 13.91 16.90
N ALA A 267 -10.26 14.98 16.57
CA ALA A 267 -9.68 16.28 16.26
C ALA A 267 -8.76 16.81 17.37
N ASP A 268 -9.18 16.69 18.62
CA ASP A 268 -8.45 17.17 19.81
C ASP A 268 -7.80 16.05 20.63
N ALA A 269 -7.90 14.79 20.19
CA ALA A 269 -7.38 13.66 20.92
C ALA A 269 -5.84 13.54 20.79
N GLU A 270 -5.19 13.09 21.85
CA GLU A 270 -3.75 12.81 21.82
C GLU A 270 -3.40 11.76 20.77
N LEU A 271 -2.32 12.01 20.02
CA LEU A 271 -1.85 11.09 18.97
C LEU A 271 -1.55 9.68 19.49
N LYS A 272 -1.10 9.57 20.76
CA LYS A 272 -0.84 8.28 21.41
C LYS A 272 -2.12 7.46 21.58
N SER A 273 -3.16 8.08 22.12
CA SER A 273 -4.43 7.39 22.39
C SER A 273 -5.10 6.91 21.11
N GLN A 274 -4.97 7.65 20.02
CA GLN A 274 -5.54 7.27 18.72
C GLN A 274 -4.91 5.98 18.15
N VAL A 275 -3.59 5.81 18.25
CA VAL A 275 -2.93 4.56 17.84
C VAL A 275 -3.38 3.39 18.73
N ILE A 276 -3.49 3.62 20.04
CA ILE A 276 -3.96 2.59 20.97
C ILE A 276 -5.41 2.18 20.63
N VAL A 277 -6.30 3.14 20.38
CA VAL A 277 -7.68 2.86 19.94
C VAL A 277 -7.69 2.08 18.64
N GLY A 278 -6.85 2.44 17.65
CA GLY A 278 -6.72 1.69 16.40
C GLY A 278 -6.30 0.23 16.63
N LEU A 279 -5.35 -0.02 17.52
CA LEU A 279 -4.92 -1.39 17.88
C LEU A 279 -6.00 -2.16 18.65
N ILE A 280 -6.76 -1.49 19.51
CA ILE A 280 -7.93 -2.10 20.19
C ILE A 280 -9.02 -2.49 19.18
N LEU A 281 -9.27 -1.67 18.15
CA LEU A 281 -10.22 -1.98 17.09
C LEU A 281 -9.77 -3.19 16.26
N ILE A 282 -8.47 -3.31 15.98
CA ILE A 282 -7.90 -4.50 15.33
C ILE A 282 -8.10 -5.73 16.22
N ALA A 283 -7.77 -5.65 17.51
CA ALA A 283 -7.99 -6.75 18.44
C ALA A 283 -9.48 -7.13 18.53
N ALA A 284 -10.38 -6.16 18.53
CA ALA A 284 -11.83 -6.42 18.50
C ALA A 284 -12.25 -7.15 17.22
N ALA A 285 -11.70 -6.79 16.05
CA ALA A 285 -11.94 -7.51 14.81
C ALA A 285 -11.48 -8.97 14.91
N GLU A 286 -10.30 -9.22 15.49
CA GLU A 286 -9.77 -10.57 15.70
C GLU A 286 -10.64 -11.40 16.66
N PHE A 287 -11.16 -10.80 17.72
CA PHE A 287 -12.13 -11.48 18.62
C PHE A 287 -13.45 -11.81 17.93
N VAL A 288 -13.98 -10.88 17.12
CA VAL A 288 -15.19 -11.15 16.34
C VAL A 288 -14.95 -12.29 15.35
N PHE A 289 -13.77 -12.33 14.75
CA PHE A 289 -13.38 -13.38 13.81
C PHE A 289 -13.35 -14.77 14.46
N LEU A 290 -13.02 -14.86 15.75
CA LEU A 290 -13.06 -16.12 16.53
C LEU A 290 -14.48 -16.57 16.92
N SER A 291 -15.50 -15.74 16.69
CA SER A 291 -16.87 -16.06 17.14
C SER A 291 -17.65 -17.00 16.23
N ASP A 292 -17.08 -17.48 15.13
CA ASP A 292 -17.66 -18.40 14.14
C ASP A 292 -19.04 -17.94 13.58
N GLN A 293 -19.28 -16.65 13.52
CA GLN A 293 -20.50 -16.06 12.96
C GLN A 293 -20.23 -15.51 11.57
N SER A 294 -20.56 -16.24 10.53
CA SER A 294 -20.31 -15.90 9.11
C SER A 294 -20.75 -14.48 8.73
N PHE A 295 -21.88 -14.00 9.23
CA PHE A 295 -22.33 -12.63 8.98
C PHE A 295 -21.41 -11.58 9.61
N ALA A 296 -20.93 -11.81 10.84
CA ALA A 296 -20.02 -10.90 11.52
C ALA A 296 -18.61 -10.93 10.87
N GLU A 297 -18.18 -12.08 10.41
CA GLU A 297 -16.90 -12.24 9.68
C GLU A 297 -16.87 -11.44 8.40
N ASP A 298 -17.95 -11.46 7.60
CA ASP A 298 -18.02 -10.76 6.31
C ASP A 298 -18.32 -9.26 6.46
N THR A 299 -18.82 -8.80 7.60
CA THR A 299 -19.27 -7.41 7.78
C THR A 299 -18.47 -6.65 8.84
N LEU A 300 -18.46 -7.13 10.08
CA LEU A 300 -17.85 -6.41 11.21
C LEU A 300 -16.33 -6.51 11.19
N VAL A 301 -15.78 -7.68 10.92
CA VAL A 301 -14.33 -7.90 10.91
C VAL A 301 -13.62 -6.97 9.93
N PRO A 302 -13.98 -6.94 8.62
CA PRO A 302 -13.31 -6.04 7.67
C PRO A 302 -13.52 -4.57 8.00
N ALA A 303 -14.70 -4.19 8.51
CA ALA A 303 -14.97 -2.80 8.87
C ALA A 303 -14.13 -2.34 10.07
N LEU A 304 -14.06 -3.14 11.14
CA LEU A 304 -13.26 -2.83 12.34
C LEU A 304 -11.76 -2.84 12.03
N LEU A 305 -11.30 -3.84 11.27
CA LEU A 305 -9.90 -3.95 10.86
C LEU A 305 -9.49 -2.72 10.04
N ALA A 306 -10.29 -2.36 9.04
CA ALA A 306 -10.03 -1.20 8.19
C ALA A 306 -10.11 0.14 8.95
N LEU A 307 -11.06 0.26 9.89
CA LEU A 307 -11.18 1.42 10.77
C LEU A 307 -9.91 1.59 11.63
N GLY A 308 -9.46 0.51 12.28
CA GLY A 308 -8.25 0.51 13.10
C GLY A 308 -7.01 0.86 12.31
N VAL A 309 -6.79 0.18 11.18
CA VAL A 309 -5.65 0.41 10.28
C VAL A 309 -5.67 1.82 9.69
N GLY A 310 -6.85 2.34 9.32
CA GLY A 310 -7.02 3.70 8.80
C GLY A 310 -6.55 4.76 9.79
N ILE A 311 -7.00 4.67 11.05
CA ILE A 311 -6.59 5.59 12.14
C ILE A 311 -5.08 5.49 12.39
N ILE A 312 -4.55 4.27 12.55
CA ILE A 312 -3.12 4.05 12.81
C ILE A 312 -2.28 4.63 11.68
N GLY A 313 -2.62 4.33 10.43
CA GLY A 313 -1.86 4.76 9.26
C GLY A 313 -1.71 6.28 9.19
N SER A 314 -2.76 7.02 9.48
CA SER A 314 -2.72 8.49 9.49
C SER A 314 -1.82 9.03 10.60
N ARG A 315 -1.85 8.41 11.77
CA ARG A 315 -1.03 8.88 12.92
C ARG A 315 0.45 8.56 12.71
N PHE A 316 0.76 7.39 12.19
CA PHE A 316 2.14 7.05 11.87
C PHE A 316 2.71 7.93 10.75
N LEU A 317 1.92 8.25 9.73
CA LEU A 317 2.35 9.23 8.73
C LEU A 317 2.70 10.58 9.37
N LEU A 318 1.85 11.06 10.29
CA LEU A 318 2.12 12.30 11.01
C LEU A 318 3.38 12.20 11.90
N PHE A 319 3.62 11.05 12.54
CA PHE A 319 4.85 10.82 13.30
C PHE A 319 6.09 10.90 12.41
N TYR A 320 6.06 10.27 11.24
CA TYR A 320 7.15 10.37 10.27
C TYR A 320 7.40 11.80 9.81
N ILE A 321 6.34 12.57 9.50
CA ILE A 321 6.48 13.97 9.09
C ILE A 321 7.08 14.83 10.21
N LYS A 322 6.64 14.64 11.45
CA LYS A 322 7.17 15.37 12.62
C LYS A 322 8.59 14.96 13.04
N LEU A 323 9.02 13.76 12.68
CA LEU A 323 10.37 13.27 12.91
C LEU A 323 11.36 13.78 11.85
N ALA A 324 10.88 14.03 10.65
CA ALA A 324 11.70 14.47 9.52
C ALA A 324 12.10 15.94 9.64
N LYS A 325 13.34 16.25 9.23
CA LYS A 325 13.76 17.64 9.00
C LYS A 325 13.00 18.24 7.83
N HIS A 326 12.96 19.57 7.72
CA HIS A 326 12.18 20.26 6.68
C HIS A 326 12.49 19.76 5.25
N CYS A 327 13.74 19.46 4.94
CA CYS A 327 14.17 18.92 3.64
C CYS A 327 13.87 17.42 3.46
N GLN A 328 13.55 16.68 4.53
CA GLN A 328 13.32 15.23 4.52
C GLN A 328 11.82 14.84 4.54
N ARG A 329 10.90 15.80 4.41
CA ARG A 329 9.45 15.51 4.44
C ARG A 329 9.00 14.54 3.34
N GLY A 330 9.63 14.60 2.17
CA GLY A 330 9.39 13.62 1.10
C GLY A 330 9.89 12.23 1.48
N THR A 331 11.07 12.13 2.07
CA THR A 331 11.65 10.87 2.55
C THR A 331 10.79 10.22 3.63
N SER A 332 10.14 11.00 4.49
CA SER A 332 9.21 10.48 5.50
C SER A 332 8.00 9.80 4.88
N MET A 333 7.45 10.38 3.81
CA MET A 333 6.33 9.79 3.08
C MET A 333 6.72 8.46 2.41
N SER A 334 7.88 8.42 1.76
CA SER A 334 8.42 7.18 1.17
C SER A 334 8.63 6.10 2.22
N SER A 335 9.20 6.45 3.38
CA SER A 335 9.43 5.47 4.47
C SER A 335 8.13 4.89 5.02
N PHE A 336 7.10 5.72 5.17
CA PHE A 336 5.76 5.27 5.57
C PHE A 336 5.18 4.31 4.54
N PHE A 337 5.21 4.67 3.25
CA PHE A 337 4.75 3.83 2.14
C PHE A 337 5.47 2.47 2.12
N LEU A 338 6.79 2.48 2.22
CA LEU A 338 7.59 1.25 2.24
C LEU A 338 7.23 0.32 3.40
N ALA A 339 7.02 0.88 4.60
CA ALA A 339 6.62 0.10 5.77
C ALA A 339 5.23 -0.51 5.60
N TRP A 340 4.29 0.28 5.07
CA TRP A 340 2.91 -0.12 4.81
C TRP A 340 2.83 -1.28 3.81
N GLU A 341 3.44 -1.12 2.64
CA GLU A 341 3.41 -2.11 1.58
C GLU A 341 4.19 -3.39 1.94
N LEU A 342 5.35 -3.23 2.60
CA LEU A 342 6.13 -4.38 3.06
C LEU A 342 5.33 -5.23 4.05
N GLY A 343 4.74 -4.57 5.06
CA GLY A 343 3.94 -5.28 6.07
C GLY A 343 2.77 -6.02 5.45
N LEU A 344 2.02 -5.34 4.57
CA LEU A 344 0.88 -5.93 3.89
C LEU A 344 1.27 -7.12 3.00
N SER A 345 2.29 -6.99 2.18
CA SER A 345 2.73 -8.04 1.26
C SER A 345 3.35 -9.24 1.99
N LEU A 346 4.14 -8.99 3.05
CA LEU A 346 4.64 -10.05 3.93
C LEU A 346 3.49 -10.75 4.66
N GLY A 347 2.49 -9.99 5.12
CA GLY A 347 1.31 -10.55 5.77
C GLY A 347 0.53 -11.48 4.85
N ILE A 348 0.28 -11.06 3.61
CA ILE A 348 -0.38 -11.92 2.61
C ILE A 348 0.49 -13.16 2.34
N GLY A 349 1.78 -12.98 2.13
CA GLY A 349 2.70 -14.09 1.87
C GLY A 349 2.77 -15.11 3.00
N LEU A 350 2.90 -14.65 4.24
CA LEU A 350 2.90 -15.48 5.44
C LEU A 350 1.52 -16.10 5.70
N GLY A 351 0.43 -15.38 5.41
CA GLY A 351 -0.93 -15.91 5.53
C GLY A 351 -1.14 -17.14 4.65
N PHE A 352 -0.76 -17.07 3.39
CA PHE A 352 -0.78 -18.24 2.51
C PHE A 352 0.11 -19.38 3.00
N TRP A 353 1.25 -19.08 3.61
CA TRP A 353 2.14 -20.11 4.17
C TRP A 353 1.52 -20.79 5.40
N LEU A 354 0.86 -20.06 6.27
CA LEU A 354 0.20 -20.58 7.47
C LEU A 354 -0.96 -21.53 7.14
N VAL A 355 -1.75 -21.21 6.09
CA VAL A 355 -2.91 -22.02 5.69
C VAL A 355 -2.58 -23.18 4.71
N LYS A 356 -1.32 -23.39 4.36
CA LYS A 356 -0.89 -24.37 3.34
C LYS A 356 -1.39 -25.79 3.59
N ASP A 357 -1.34 -26.27 4.84
CA ASP A 357 -1.67 -27.64 5.19
C ASP A 357 -3.18 -27.93 5.08
N VAL A 358 -4.01 -26.91 5.24
CA VAL A 358 -5.46 -27.00 5.10
C VAL A 358 -5.85 -27.10 3.63
N TYR A 359 -5.30 -26.25 2.78
CA TYR A 359 -5.53 -26.30 1.33
C TYR A 359 -5.02 -27.58 0.67
N GLN A 360 -3.94 -28.20 1.20
CA GLN A 360 -3.43 -29.47 0.69
C GLN A 360 -4.32 -30.66 1.02
N LYS A 361 -5.04 -30.62 2.16
CA LYS A 361 -5.91 -31.73 2.60
C LYS A 361 -7.26 -31.76 1.90
N SER A 362 -7.72 -30.67 1.33
CA SER A 362 -9.05 -30.55 0.75
C SER A 362 -9.08 -29.55 -0.41
N PRO A 363 -8.66 -29.94 -1.64
CA PRO A 363 -8.69 -29.05 -2.80
C PRO A 363 -10.10 -28.60 -3.23
N ASP A 364 -11.14 -29.34 -2.81
CA ASP A 364 -12.56 -29.06 -3.12
C ASP A 364 -13.35 -28.54 -1.91
N VAL A 365 -12.70 -27.82 -1.00
CA VAL A 365 -13.32 -27.37 0.25
C VAL A 365 -14.37 -26.31 -0.03
N ASP A 366 -15.64 -26.68 0.10
CA ASP A 366 -16.75 -25.75 0.33
C ASP A 366 -16.39 -24.79 1.50
N MET A 367 -16.70 -23.52 1.35
CA MET A 367 -16.37 -22.45 2.32
C MET A 367 -16.78 -22.78 3.77
N ALA A 368 -17.71 -23.72 3.98
CA ALA A 368 -18.20 -24.14 5.29
C ALA A 368 -17.18 -24.97 6.13
N ILE A 369 -16.10 -25.49 5.53
CA ILE A 369 -15.08 -26.29 6.23
C ILE A 369 -13.83 -25.46 6.62
N LEU A 370 -13.86 -24.17 6.35
CA LEU A 370 -12.73 -23.25 6.58
C LEU A 370 -12.51 -22.85 8.05
N ASN A 371 -13.42 -23.19 8.99
CA ASN A 371 -13.31 -22.80 10.40
C ASN A 371 -11.94 -23.16 11.06
N PRO A 372 -11.34 -24.33 10.83
CA PRO A 372 -10.02 -24.61 11.40
C PRO A 372 -8.89 -23.76 10.79
N VAL A 373 -9.07 -23.22 9.58
CA VAL A 373 -8.08 -22.34 8.90
C VAL A 373 -8.02 -20.98 9.57
N TYR A 374 -9.15 -20.46 9.98
CA TYR A 374 -9.24 -19.13 10.62
C TYR A 374 -8.41 -19.08 11.91
N ASN A 375 -8.48 -20.13 12.72
CA ASN A 375 -7.75 -20.18 13.99
C ASN A 375 -6.22 -20.11 13.77
N GLU A 376 -5.69 -20.74 12.72
CA GLU A 376 -4.24 -20.71 12.40
C GLU A 376 -3.76 -19.30 12.03
N LEU A 377 -4.63 -18.44 11.51
CA LEU A 377 -4.31 -17.04 11.19
C LEU A 377 -4.57 -16.09 12.34
N VAL A 378 -5.66 -16.29 13.08
CA VAL A 378 -6.11 -15.32 14.11
C VAL A 378 -5.18 -15.34 15.32
N TYR A 379 -4.71 -16.50 15.79
CA TYR A 379 -3.78 -16.54 16.92
C TYR A 379 -2.46 -15.81 16.65
N PRO A 380 -1.76 -16.04 15.52
CA PRO A 380 -0.58 -15.24 15.18
C PRO A 380 -0.90 -13.74 15.00
N ALA A 381 -2.05 -13.41 14.39
CA ALA A 381 -2.49 -12.02 14.23
C ALA A 381 -2.67 -11.33 15.58
N PHE A 382 -3.40 -11.98 16.50
CA PHE A 382 -3.61 -11.46 17.85
C PHE A 382 -2.30 -11.30 18.62
N GLY A 383 -1.39 -12.28 18.50
CA GLY A 383 -0.05 -12.18 19.04
C GLY A 383 0.70 -10.95 18.50
N LEU A 384 0.62 -10.69 17.20
CA LEU A 384 1.22 -9.51 16.58
C LEU A 384 0.56 -8.21 17.03
N THR A 385 -0.76 -8.18 17.23
CA THR A 385 -1.48 -7.03 17.77
C THR A 385 -0.99 -6.68 19.16
N VAL A 386 -0.87 -7.68 20.04
CA VAL A 386 -0.32 -7.50 21.40
C VAL A 386 1.13 -7.01 21.36
N VAL A 387 1.98 -7.65 20.57
CA VAL A 387 3.38 -7.24 20.40
C VAL A 387 3.48 -5.81 19.86
N SER A 388 2.67 -5.47 18.86
CA SER A 388 2.65 -4.13 18.28
C SER A 388 2.19 -3.08 19.29
N LEU A 389 1.21 -3.39 20.13
CA LEU A 389 0.73 -2.52 21.21
C LEU A 389 1.81 -2.29 22.27
N LEU A 390 2.46 -3.35 22.73
CA LEU A 390 3.55 -3.27 23.71
C LEU A 390 4.74 -2.49 23.12
N MET A 391 5.15 -2.83 21.89
CA MET A 391 6.24 -2.15 21.22
C MET A 391 5.92 -0.66 21.01
N TYR A 392 4.70 -0.32 20.59
CA TYR A 392 4.28 1.07 20.44
C TYR A 392 4.34 1.82 21.77
N ASN A 393 3.76 1.27 22.82
CA ASN A 393 3.63 1.96 24.11
C ASN A 393 4.96 2.13 24.84
N PHE A 394 5.82 1.09 24.83
CA PHE A 394 7.05 1.07 25.63
C PHE A 394 8.32 1.46 24.87
N LEU A 395 8.35 1.28 23.55
CA LEU A 395 9.55 1.55 22.74
C LEU A 395 9.32 2.71 21.76
N VAL A 396 8.30 2.60 20.88
CA VAL A 396 8.15 3.50 19.74
C VAL A 396 7.70 4.90 20.17
N HIS A 397 6.65 4.99 20.97
CA HIS A 397 6.13 6.29 21.42
C HIS A 397 7.10 7.05 22.33
N PRO A 398 7.75 6.45 23.37
CA PRO A 398 8.75 7.13 24.16
C PRO A 398 9.96 7.58 23.33
N TRP A 399 10.41 6.71 22.40
CA TRP A 399 11.47 7.04 21.49
C TRP A 399 11.11 8.23 20.58
N TYR A 400 9.90 8.22 20.00
CA TYR A 400 9.38 9.31 19.18
C TYR A 400 9.32 10.63 19.95
N MET A 401 8.81 10.62 21.18
CA MET A 401 8.71 11.83 22.02
C MET A 401 10.08 12.47 22.31
N LYS A 402 11.14 11.65 22.38
CA LYS A 402 12.52 12.11 22.59
C LYS A 402 13.13 12.71 21.32
N HIS A 403 12.76 12.21 20.14
CA HIS A 403 13.44 12.54 18.86
C HIS A 403 12.62 13.42 17.92
N ARG A 404 11.35 13.69 18.23
CA ARG A 404 10.50 14.55 17.38
C ARG A 404 11.06 15.96 17.29
N ASN A 405 11.03 16.54 16.09
CA ASN A 405 11.30 17.96 15.91
C ASN A 405 10.12 18.76 16.50
N ARG A 406 10.42 19.78 17.29
CA ARG A 406 9.41 20.66 17.91
C ARG A 406 8.89 21.70 16.93
#